data_bf38e4178dd359ba1036bf38fd3fb896
#
_entry.id   bf38e4178dd359ba1036bf38fd3fb896
#
_cell.length_a   1.000
_cell.length_b   1.000
_cell.length_c   1.000
_cell.angle_alpha   90.00
_cell.angle_beta   90.00
_cell.angle_gamma   90.00
#
_symmetry.space_group_name_H-M   'P 1'
#
loop_
_entity.id
_entity.type
_entity.pdbx_description
1 polymer ?
#
loop_
_entity_poly.entity_id
_entity_poly.type
_entity_poly.pdbx_seq_one_letter_code
_entity_poly.pdbx_strand_id
1 'polypeptide(L)'
;MGIWGVGQLLIFLLIVYWLHYLIFGRATPISVILSHWHHLSENLKESTQEYYTSLENAITARNLDVVNCSRVEFHEGNSLSAKREYLRVVRREHIFDICAAPYGNGFFISWWLGEELGWFLKAISAIPLIGNFLLGVFRPQTYYRLDTATMFQESIHGAVVEVLEGRTKANGLKSLSETERKPIMSEFFSKLK
;
A
#
# COMPACT_ATOMS: atom_id res chain seq x y z
N MET A 1 -44.91 9.35 -16.30
CA MET A 1 -43.98 8.74 -15.29
C MET A 1 -43.73 9.80 -14.25
N GLY A 2 -44.32 9.63 -13.06
CA GLY A 2 -44.33 10.68 -12.04
C GLY A 2 -42.99 10.78 -11.31
N ILE A 3 -42.72 11.96 -10.75
CA ILE A 3 -41.53 12.31 -9.92
C ILE A 3 -41.27 11.27 -8.79
N TRP A 4 -42.32 10.59 -8.33
CA TRP A 4 -42.24 9.50 -7.34
C TRP A 4 -41.44 8.28 -7.81
N GLY A 5 -41.49 7.92 -9.09
CA GLY A 5 -40.76 6.79 -9.64
C GLY A 5 -39.26 7.02 -9.73
N VAL A 6 -38.83 8.27 -9.98
CA VAL A 6 -37.40 8.63 -10.05
C VAL A 6 -36.76 8.60 -8.67
N GLY A 7 -37.45 9.11 -7.63
CA GLY A 7 -36.97 9.05 -6.26
C GLY A 7 -36.80 7.63 -5.74
N GLN A 8 -37.76 6.74 -6.02
CA GLN A 8 -37.65 5.33 -5.63
C GLN A 8 -36.53 4.60 -6.36
N LEU A 9 -36.30 4.91 -7.64
CA LEU A 9 -35.17 4.35 -8.40
C LEU A 9 -33.82 4.78 -7.81
N LEU A 10 -33.67 6.06 -7.44
CA LEU A 10 -32.44 6.56 -6.82
C LEU A 10 -32.17 5.92 -5.45
N ILE A 11 -33.19 5.77 -4.62
CA ILE A 11 -33.08 5.09 -3.32
C ILE A 11 -32.68 3.62 -3.53
N PHE A 12 -33.31 2.93 -4.49
CA PHE A 12 -32.96 1.54 -4.81
C PHE A 12 -31.50 1.42 -5.27
N LEU A 13 -31.02 2.30 -6.16
CA LEU A 13 -29.63 2.31 -6.62
C LEU A 13 -28.65 2.60 -5.48
N LEU A 14 -28.99 3.49 -4.55
CA LEU A 14 -28.18 3.77 -3.36
C LEU A 14 -28.11 2.55 -2.43
N ILE A 15 -29.23 1.86 -2.23
CA ILE A 15 -29.27 0.62 -1.41
C ILE A 15 -28.42 -0.47 -2.06
N VAL A 16 -28.55 -0.68 -3.38
CA VAL A 16 -27.77 -1.67 -4.13
C VAL A 16 -26.28 -1.33 -4.07
N TYR A 17 -25.93 -0.06 -4.23
CA TYR A 17 -24.54 0.43 -4.08
C TYR A 17 -24.00 0.18 -2.67
N TRP A 18 -24.79 0.47 -1.64
CA TRP A 18 -24.44 0.25 -0.24
C TRP A 18 -24.29 -1.25 0.10
N LEU A 19 -25.21 -2.09 -0.38
CA LEU A 19 -25.13 -3.54 -0.26
C LEU A 19 -23.90 -4.09 -1.00
N HIS A 20 -23.63 -3.61 -2.19
CA HIS A 20 -22.42 -3.96 -2.94
C HIS A 20 -21.16 -3.58 -2.15
N TYR A 21 -21.12 -2.38 -1.56
CA TYR A 21 -20.01 -1.91 -0.74
C TYR A 21 -19.82 -2.76 0.53
N LEU A 22 -20.91 -3.16 1.20
CA LEU A 22 -20.87 -4.03 2.39
C LEU A 22 -20.45 -5.48 2.06
N ILE A 23 -20.87 -6.01 0.93
CA ILE A 23 -20.57 -7.40 0.53
C ILE A 23 -19.15 -7.49 -0.08
N PHE A 24 -18.71 -6.45 -0.77
CA PHE A 24 -17.44 -6.42 -1.50
C PHE A 24 -16.45 -5.40 -0.94
N GLY A 25 -16.65 -4.96 0.31
CA GLY A 25 -15.75 -4.04 1.03
C GLY A 25 -14.33 -4.58 1.12
N ARG A 26 -13.62 -4.52 -0.01
CA ARG A 26 -12.22 -4.92 -0.14
C ARG A 26 -11.34 -3.79 0.34
N ALA A 27 -10.18 -4.16 0.89
CA ALA A 27 -9.15 -3.18 1.10
C ALA A 27 -8.93 -2.36 -0.18
N THR A 28 -9.11 -1.05 -0.10
CA THR A 28 -8.92 -0.20 -1.27
C THR A 28 -7.46 -0.25 -1.69
N PRO A 29 -7.15 -0.54 -2.95
CA PRO A 29 -5.78 -0.47 -3.43
C PRO A 29 -5.25 0.97 -3.33
N ILE A 30 -3.93 1.10 -3.27
CA ILE A 30 -3.25 2.40 -3.32
C ILE A 30 -3.69 3.16 -4.57
N SER A 31 -4.14 4.41 -4.39
CA SER A 31 -4.66 5.23 -5.51
C SER A 31 -3.54 5.85 -6.34
N VAL A 32 -2.45 6.25 -5.70
CA VAL A 32 -1.26 6.84 -6.34
C VAL A 32 -0.04 6.18 -5.77
N ILE A 33 0.75 5.49 -6.60
CA ILE A 33 2.00 4.85 -6.19
C ILE A 33 3.12 5.89 -6.21
N LEU A 34 3.81 6.04 -5.09
CA LEU A 34 4.94 6.95 -4.93
C LEU A 34 6.27 6.23 -5.15
N SER A 35 6.42 5.05 -4.58
CA SER A 35 7.63 4.24 -4.68
C SER A 35 7.33 2.78 -4.38
N HIS A 36 8.28 1.91 -4.74
CA HIS A 36 8.20 0.50 -4.43
C HIS A 36 9.61 -0.09 -4.25
N TRP A 37 9.65 -1.28 -3.70
CA TRP A 37 10.85 -2.07 -3.56
C TRP A 37 10.51 -3.56 -3.53
N HIS A 38 11.44 -4.39 -3.97
CA HIS A 38 11.30 -5.84 -3.86
C HIS A 38 12.67 -6.51 -3.72
N HIS A 39 12.66 -7.67 -3.09
CA HIS A 39 13.83 -8.54 -2.95
C HIS A 39 13.40 -10.01 -2.85
N LEU A 40 14.17 -10.90 -3.47
CA LEU A 40 14.04 -12.32 -3.31
C LEU A 40 15.28 -12.85 -2.56
N SER A 41 15.08 -13.26 -1.32
CA SER A 41 16.16 -13.87 -0.53
C SER A 41 16.21 -15.37 -0.83
N GLU A 42 17.18 -15.79 -1.64
CA GLU A 42 17.37 -17.19 -1.98
C GLU A 42 17.73 -18.02 -0.75
N ASN A 43 17.21 -19.24 -0.70
CA ASN A 43 17.42 -20.22 0.39
C ASN A 43 16.93 -19.76 1.78
N LEU A 44 16.27 -18.61 1.90
CA LEU A 44 15.59 -18.22 3.12
C LEU A 44 14.25 -18.94 3.20
N LYS A 45 14.07 -19.75 4.23
CA LYS A 45 12.80 -20.40 4.57
C LYS A 45 12.23 -19.71 5.79
N GLU A 46 11.19 -18.93 5.58
CA GLU A 46 10.57 -18.12 6.63
C GLU A 46 9.04 -18.28 6.55
N SER A 47 8.38 -18.15 7.70
CA SER A 47 6.93 -18.05 7.77
C SER A 47 6.49 -16.62 7.52
N THR A 48 5.53 -16.42 6.61
CA THR A 48 4.91 -15.10 6.38
C THR A 48 4.41 -14.46 7.67
N GLN A 49 3.76 -15.24 8.54
CA GLN A 49 3.19 -14.75 9.79
C GLN A 49 4.27 -14.32 10.80
N GLU A 50 5.35 -15.11 10.91
CA GLU A 50 6.47 -14.78 11.79
C GLU A 50 7.22 -13.55 11.31
N TYR A 51 7.42 -13.45 10.00
CA TYR A 51 8.04 -12.28 9.39
C TYR A 51 7.21 -11.01 9.65
N TYR A 52 5.92 -11.06 9.41
CA TYR A 52 5.04 -9.91 9.66
C TYR A 52 4.98 -9.53 11.13
N THR A 53 4.91 -10.49 12.05
CA THR A 53 4.93 -10.21 13.50
C THR A 53 6.23 -9.50 13.90
N SER A 54 7.37 -9.97 13.38
CA SER A 54 8.67 -9.34 13.63
C SER A 54 8.73 -7.92 13.05
N LEU A 55 8.13 -7.72 11.88
CA LEU A 55 8.07 -6.43 11.22
C LEU A 55 7.16 -5.44 11.97
N GLU A 56 6.00 -5.88 12.45
CA GLU A 56 5.12 -5.07 13.30
C GLU A 56 5.83 -4.60 14.58
N ASN A 57 6.58 -5.50 15.21
CA ASN A 57 7.38 -5.17 16.39
C ASN A 57 8.48 -4.14 16.06
N ALA A 58 9.18 -4.31 14.95
CA ALA A 58 10.21 -3.38 14.49
C ALA A 58 9.64 -1.99 14.13
N ILE A 59 8.45 -1.94 13.53
CA ILE A 59 7.75 -0.68 13.23
C ILE A 59 7.29 -0.01 14.53
N THR A 60 6.71 -0.76 15.46
CA THR A 60 6.25 -0.24 16.75
C THR A 60 7.42 0.31 17.57
N ALA A 61 8.57 -0.37 17.57
CA ALA A 61 9.77 0.08 18.26
C ALA A 61 10.31 1.44 17.75
N ARG A 62 9.97 1.84 16.51
CA ARG A 62 10.34 3.16 15.96
C ARG A 62 9.50 4.30 16.51
N ASN A 63 8.47 4.01 17.28
CA ASN A 63 7.60 5.00 17.93
C ASN A 63 7.11 6.11 16.98
N LEU A 64 6.70 5.72 15.77
CA LEU A 64 6.19 6.64 14.77
C LEU A 64 4.81 7.16 15.16
N ASP A 65 4.62 8.47 15.03
CA ASP A 65 3.35 9.13 15.35
C ASP A 65 2.21 8.70 14.41
N VAL A 66 1.06 8.33 14.97
CA VAL A 66 -0.20 7.99 14.25
C VAL A 66 -0.02 6.89 13.20
N VAL A 67 0.74 5.83 13.51
CA VAL A 67 0.89 4.68 12.61
C VAL A 67 -0.04 3.54 13.06
N ASN A 68 -0.75 2.95 12.10
CA ASN A 68 -1.60 1.79 12.29
C ASN A 68 -1.18 0.65 11.37
N CYS A 69 -0.98 -0.54 11.93
CA CYS A 69 -0.69 -1.76 11.20
C CYS A 69 -1.94 -2.65 11.14
N SER A 70 -2.22 -3.24 9.99
CA SER A 70 -3.33 -4.18 9.79
C SER A 70 -2.99 -5.22 8.73
N ARG A 71 -3.63 -6.39 8.80
CA ARG A 71 -3.56 -7.41 7.74
C ARG A 71 -4.66 -7.16 6.75
N VAL A 72 -4.31 -7.14 5.47
CA VAL A 72 -5.27 -6.97 4.36
C VAL A 72 -5.07 -8.05 3.32
N GLU A 73 -6.17 -8.56 2.77
CA GLU A 73 -6.14 -9.54 1.71
C GLU A 73 -6.44 -8.88 0.36
N PHE A 74 -5.61 -9.15 -0.62
CA PHE A 74 -5.88 -8.80 -2.01
C PHE A 74 -6.08 -10.05 -2.85
N HIS A 75 -7.04 -9.97 -3.76
CA HIS A 75 -7.34 -11.01 -4.73
C HIS A 75 -6.70 -10.65 -6.08
N GLU A 76 -6.17 -11.63 -6.79
CA GLU A 76 -5.54 -11.43 -8.10
C GLU A 76 -6.55 -11.03 -9.20
N GLY A 77 -7.83 -11.25 -8.99
CA GLY A 77 -8.90 -10.92 -9.95
C GLY A 77 -10.27 -11.05 -9.32
N ASN A 78 -10.96 -12.15 -9.59
CA ASN A 78 -12.28 -12.43 -9.04
C ASN A 78 -12.20 -12.93 -7.59
N SER A 79 -13.35 -12.91 -6.88
CA SER A 79 -13.46 -13.40 -5.50
C SER A 79 -13.08 -14.88 -5.30
N LEU A 80 -12.98 -15.66 -6.38
CA LEU A 80 -12.54 -17.06 -6.40
C LEU A 80 -11.03 -17.22 -6.74
N SER A 81 -10.32 -16.14 -7.06
CA SER A 81 -8.90 -16.19 -7.39
C SER A 81 -8.03 -16.31 -6.14
N ALA A 82 -6.74 -16.61 -6.36
CA ALA A 82 -5.75 -16.69 -5.29
C ALA A 82 -5.75 -15.40 -4.47
N LYS A 83 -5.65 -15.55 -3.15
CA LYS A 83 -5.54 -14.47 -2.19
C LYS A 83 -4.09 -14.32 -1.76
N ARG A 84 -3.69 -13.09 -1.50
CA ARG A 84 -2.42 -12.80 -0.86
C ARG A 84 -2.63 -11.81 0.28
N GLU A 85 -2.11 -12.16 1.45
CA GLU A 85 -2.11 -11.28 2.61
C GLU A 85 -0.95 -10.30 2.52
N TYR A 86 -1.23 -9.06 2.89
CA TYR A 86 -0.27 -7.98 3.02
C TYR A 86 -0.32 -7.39 4.42
N LEU A 87 0.83 -6.96 4.92
CA LEU A 87 0.88 -6.07 6.07
C LEU A 87 0.71 -4.64 5.55
N ARG A 88 -0.42 -4.03 5.89
CA ARG A 88 -0.72 -2.63 5.58
C ARG A 88 -0.33 -1.76 6.76
N VAL A 89 0.51 -0.76 6.49
CA VAL A 89 0.93 0.26 7.45
C VAL A 89 0.39 1.60 6.96
N VAL A 90 -0.45 2.24 7.76
CA VAL A 90 -1.12 3.49 7.40
C VAL A 90 -0.65 4.60 8.32
N ARG A 91 -0.30 5.74 7.72
CA ARG A 91 -0.02 6.98 8.42
C ARG A 91 -0.68 8.14 7.68
N ARG A 92 -1.80 8.65 8.23
CA ARG A 92 -2.64 9.66 7.57
C ARG A 92 -3.07 9.21 6.16
N GLU A 93 -2.70 9.95 5.10
CA GLU A 93 -2.98 9.62 3.71
C GLU A 93 -2.03 8.61 3.07
N HIS A 94 -0.90 8.32 3.73
CA HIS A 94 0.11 7.41 3.20
C HIS A 94 -0.19 5.96 3.58
N ILE A 95 -0.13 5.08 2.61
CA ILE A 95 -0.31 3.65 2.76
C ILE A 95 0.94 2.92 2.30
N PHE A 96 1.40 2.01 3.12
CA PHE A 96 2.51 1.12 2.84
C PHE A 96 2.01 -0.32 2.86
N ASP A 97 1.89 -0.96 1.71
CA ASP A 97 1.47 -2.36 1.58
C ASP A 97 2.69 -3.25 1.40
N ILE A 98 2.96 -4.10 2.37
CA ILE A 98 4.13 -4.98 2.41
C ILE A 98 3.66 -6.41 2.15
N CYS A 99 4.21 -7.04 1.12
CA CYS A 99 4.04 -8.45 0.82
C CYS A 99 5.27 -9.22 1.28
N ALA A 100 5.07 -10.34 1.96
CA ALA A 100 6.10 -11.30 2.27
C ALA A 100 5.53 -12.71 2.05
N ALA A 101 6.19 -13.52 1.24
CA ALA A 101 5.69 -14.85 0.91
C ALA A 101 6.82 -15.80 0.51
N PRO A 102 6.74 -17.10 0.84
CA PRO A 102 7.60 -18.12 0.27
C PRO A 102 7.43 -18.15 -1.27
N TYR A 103 8.54 -18.21 -2.00
CA TYR A 103 8.53 -18.30 -3.45
C TYR A 103 9.68 -19.19 -3.94
N GLY A 104 9.35 -20.32 -4.54
CA GLY A 104 10.32 -21.32 -4.94
C GLY A 104 11.14 -21.86 -3.76
N ASN A 105 12.45 -21.74 -3.81
CA ASN A 105 13.37 -22.10 -2.73
C ASN A 105 13.77 -20.92 -1.83
N GLY A 106 13.11 -19.76 -2.01
CA GLY A 106 13.43 -18.54 -1.28
C GLY A 106 12.21 -17.88 -0.66
N PHE A 107 12.43 -16.66 -0.15
CA PHE A 107 11.42 -15.82 0.47
C PHE A 107 11.38 -14.46 -0.23
N PHE A 108 10.24 -14.14 -0.83
CA PHE A 108 10.01 -12.90 -1.56
C PHE A 108 9.42 -11.85 -0.64
N ILE A 109 9.97 -10.66 -0.70
CA ILE A 109 9.48 -9.49 0.03
C ILE A 109 9.34 -8.35 -0.96
N SER A 110 8.23 -7.64 -0.89
CA SER A 110 8.04 -6.39 -1.64
C SER A 110 7.20 -5.42 -0.84
N TRP A 111 7.29 -4.16 -1.19
CA TRP A 111 6.38 -3.16 -0.67
C TRP A 111 6.05 -2.09 -1.70
N TRP A 112 4.90 -1.47 -1.50
CA TRP A 112 4.37 -0.38 -2.30
C TRP A 112 3.97 0.75 -1.36
N LEU A 113 4.60 1.90 -1.53
CA LEU A 113 4.18 3.13 -0.86
C LEU A 113 3.33 3.95 -1.80
N GLY A 114 2.22 4.42 -1.31
CA GLY A 114 1.37 5.32 -2.04
C GLY A 114 0.45 6.12 -1.15
N GLU A 115 -0.45 6.83 -1.78
CA GLU A 115 -1.43 7.66 -1.12
C GLU A 115 -2.84 7.16 -1.42
N GLU A 116 -3.70 7.23 -0.42
CA GLU A 116 -5.13 7.05 -0.60
C GLU A 116 -5.78 8.41 -0.86
N LEU A 117 -6.44 8.52 -2.00
CA LEU A 117 -7.29 9.67 -2.28
C LEU A 117 -8.60 9.54 -1.50
N GLY A 118 -8.99 10.57 -0.76
CA GLY A 118 -10.31 10.64 -0.17
C GLY A 118 -11.41 10.51 -1.23
N TRP A 119 -12.61 10.09 -0.84
CA TRP A 119 -13.72 9.83 -1.74
C TRP A 119 -14.02 11.01 -2.69
N PHE A 120 -13.91 12.25 -2.22
CA PHE A 120 -14.13 13.46 -3.00
C PHE A 120 -13.09 13.61 -4.12
N LEU A 121 -11.80 13.41 -3.81
CA LEU A 121 -10.72 13.46 -4.80
C LEU A 121 -10.77 12.28 -5.77
N LYS A 122 -11.23 11.12 -5.33
CA LYS A 122 -11.52 9.97 -6.21
C LYS A 122 -12.62 10.32 -7.22
N ALA A 123 -13.69 10.98 -6.77
CA ALA A 123 -14.76 11.45 -7.65
C ALA A 123 -14.27 12.48 -8.67
N ILE A 124 -13.44 13.44 -8.25
CA ILE A 124 -12.80 14.41 -9.14
C ILE A 124 -11.90 13.73 -10.16
N SER A 125 -11.07 12.78 -9.73
CA SER A 125 -10.14 12.06 -10.63
C SER A 125 -10.86 11.27 -11.73
N ALA A 126 -12.09 10.87 -11.49
CA ALA A 126 -12.92 10.14 -12.46
C ALA A 126 -13.51 11.03 -13.56
N ILE A 127 -13.37 12.37 -13.48
CA ILE A 127 -13.86 13.28 -14.51
C ILE A 127 -12.92 13.24 -15.73
N PRO A 128 -13.38 12.80 -16.92
CA PRO A 128 -12.56 12.75 -18.11
C PRO A 128 -12.00 14.13 -18.48
N LEU A 129 -10.78 14.19 -19.00
CA LEU A 129 -10.07 15.36 -19.50
C LEU A 129 -9.61 16.38 -18.44
N ILE A 130 -10.41 16.66 -17.43
CA ILE A 130 -10.12 17.73 -16.44
C ILE A 130 -9.80 17.21 -15.04
N GLY A 131 -10.07 15.92 -14.74
CA GLY A 131 -9.88 15.34 -13.41
C GLY A 131 -8.44 15.47 -12.90
N ASN A 132 -7.45 15.19 -13.72
CA ASN A 132 -6.03 15.31 -13.35
C ASN A 132 -5.61 16.76 -13.11
N PHE A 133 -6.15 17.72 -13.90
CA PHE A 133 -5.90 19.15 -13.67
C PHE A 133 -6.49 19.60 -12.34
N LEU A 134 -7.74 19.24 -12.07
CA LEU A 134 -8.41 19.57 -10.81
C LEU A 134 -7.71 18.93 -9.60
N LEU A 135 -7.24 17.69 -9.71
CA LEU A 135 -6.43 17.06 -8.67
C LEU A 135 -5.17 17.89 -8.36
N GLY A 136 -4.47 18.41 -9.38
CA GLY A 136 -3.31 19.26 -9.20
C GLY A 136 -3.64 20.57 -8.46
N VAL A 137 -4.83 21.14 -8.68
CA VAL A 137 -5.30 22.34 -7.98
C VAL A 137 -5.69 22.05 -6.53
N PHE A 138 -6.47 20.99 -6.29
CA PHE A 138 -6.96 20.65 -4.95
C PHE A 138 -5.94 19.93 -4.07
N ARG A 139 -4.93 19.34 -4.68
CA ARG A 139 -3.87 18.58 -3.98
C ARG A 139 -2.48 18.91 -4.54
N PRO A 140 -2.01 20.15 -4.35
CA PRO A 140 -0.69 20.55 -4.84
C PRO A 140 0.40 19.72 -4.16
N GLN A 141 1.41 19.33 -4.94
CA GLN A 141 2.63 18.72 -4.42
C GLN A 141 3.45 19.82 -3.73
N THR A 142 3.71 19.62 -2.45
CA THR A 142 4.55 20.52 -1.65
C THR A 142 5.76 19.77 -1.12
N TYR A 143 6.87 20.48 -0.90
CA TYR A 143 8.05 19.90 -0.25
C TYR A 143 7.69 19.23 1.08
N TYR A 144 6.84 19.86 1.88
CA TYR A 144 6.38 19.29 3.14
C TYR A 144 5.74 17.89 2.99
N ARG A 145 4.92 17.69 1.95
CA ARG A 145 4.29 16.39 1.67
C ARG A 145 5.32 15.37 1.18
N LEU A 146 6.22 15.78 0.31
CA LEU A 146 7.31 14.93 -0.18
C LEU A 146 8.22 14.49 0.97
N ASP A 147 8.64 15.43 1.82
CA ASP A 147 9.46 15.11 3.00
C ASP A 147 8.74 14.16 3.95
N THR A 148 7.44 14.39 4.18
CA THR A 148 6.63 13.50 5.03
C THR A 148 6.54 12.08 4.46
N ALA A 149 6.31 11.96 3.16
CA ALA A 149 6.29 10.67 2.47
C ALA A 149 7.66 9.98 2.52
N THR A 150 8.73 10.73 2.28
CA THR A 150 10.12 10.23 2.32
C THR A 150 10.50 9.77 3.74
N MET A 151 10.22 10.56 4.77
CA MET A 151 10.49 10.18 6.16
C MET A 151 9.72 8.90 6.54
N PHE A 152 8.46 8.78 6.12
CA PHE A 152 7.67 7.58 6.36
C PHE A 152 8.24 6.39 5.59
N GLN A 153 8.62 6.58 4.31
CA GLN A 153 9.29 5.56 3.50
C GLN A 153 10.55 5.04 4.17
N GLU A 154 11.47 5.93 4.54
CA GLU A 154 12.75 5.56 5.15
C GLU A 154 12.54 4.78 6.46
N SER A 155 11.57 5.21 7.27
CA SER A 155 11.27 4.55 8.54
C SER A 155 10.74 3.12 8.34
N ILE A 156 9.78 2.91 7.43
CA ILE A 156 9.19 1.59 7.20
C ILE A 156 10.12 0.70 6.39
N HIS A 157 10.75 1.23 5.35
CA HIS A 157 11.75 0.50 4.58
C HIS A 157 12.93 0.04 5.46
N GLY A 158 13.42 0.93 6.33
CA GLY A 158 14.45 0.57 7.31
C GLY A 158 14.01 -0.59 8.23
N ALA A 159 12.73 -0.64 8.66
CA ALA A 159 12.21 -1.78 9.42
C ALA A 159 12.21 -3.08 8.60
N VAL A 160 11.78 -3.01 7.33
CA VAL A 160 11.77 -4.17 6.42
C VAL A 160 13.18 -4.73 6.23
N VAL A 161 14.15 -3.86 5.94
CA VAL A 161 15.55 -4.24 5.74
C VAL A 161 16.15 -4.83 7.02
N GLU A 162 15.93 -4.19 8.17
CA GLU A 162 16.42 -4.66 9.48
C GLU A 162 15.93 -6.08 9.79
N VAL A 163 14.63 -6.34 9.65
CA VAL A 163 14.06 -7.67 9.90
C VAL A 163 14.62 -8.69 8.92
N LEU A 164 14.67 -8.35 7.62
CA LEU A 164 15.23 -9.24 6.60
C LEU A 164 16.69 -9.58 6.87
N GLU A 165 17.52 -8.59 7.18
CA GLU A 165 18.93 -8.81 7.48
C GLU A 165 19.16 -9.62 8.76
N GLY A 166 18.33 -9.40 9.76
CA GLY A 166 18.34 -10.25 10.96
C GLY A 166 18.07 -11.72 10.62
N ARG A 167 17.10 -11.99 9.74
CA ARG A 167 16.77 -13.36 9.30
C ARG A 167 17.85 -13.98 8.40
N THR A 168 18.35 -13.22 7.42
CA THR A 168 19.41 -13.72 6.52
C THR A 168 20.69 -14.00 7.31
N LYS A 169 21.08 -13.15 8.23
CA LYS A 169 22.24 -13.33 9.10
C LYS A 169 22.10 -14.56 10.01
N ALA A 170 20.92 -14.75 10.63
CA ALA A 170 20.65 -15.90 11.48
C ALA A 170 20.73 -17.22 10.72
N ASN A 171 20.44 -17.21 9.41
CA ASN A 171 20.52 -18.37 8.53
C ASN A 171 21.88 -18.49 7.78
N GLY A 172 22.87 -17.65 8.10
CA GLY A 172 24.18 -17.65 7.44
C GLY A 172 24.15 -17.24 5.97
N LEU A 173 23.09 -16.53 5.55
CA LEU A 173 22.93 -16.07 4.17
C LEU A 173 23.58 -14.69 3.97
N LYS A 174 23.82 -14.35 2.71
CA LYS A 174 24.42 -13.07 2.33
C LYS A 174 23.49 -11.90 2.65
N SER A 175 24.02 -10.86 3.26
CA SER A 175 23.31 -9.58 3.47
C SER A 175 23.06 -8.85 2.15
N LEU A 176 22.06 -7.96 2.14
CA LEU A 176 21.76 -7.13 0.97
C LEU A 176 22.92 -6.20 0.63
N SER A 177 23.20 -6.06 -0.66
CA SER A 177 24.09 -5.03 -1.18
C SER A 177 23.44 -3.63 -1.08
N GLU A 178 24.24 -2.58 -1.20
CA GLU A 178 23.70 -1.20 -1.18
C GLU A 178 22.72 -0.92 -2.31
N THR A 179 22.89 -1.55 -3.47
CA THR A 179 21.98 -1.40 -4.61
C THR A 179 20.65 -2.11 -4.38
N GLU A 180 20.67 -3.29 -3.77
CA GLU A 180 19.48 -4.05 -3.42
C GLU A 180 18.64 -3.37 -2.33
N ARG A 181 19.25 -2.54 -1.50
CA ARG A 181 18.54 -1.76 -0.47
C ARG A 181 17.80 -0.54 -1.01
N LYS A 182 18.09 -0.08 -2.22
CA LYS A 182 17.53 1.18 -2.72
C LYS A 182 16.10 1.00 -3.23
N PRO A 183 15.14 1.79 -2.73
CA PRO A 183 13.80 1.86 -3.30
C PRO A 183 13.79 2.38 -4.72
N ILE A 184 12.80 1.96 -5.49
CA ILE A 184 12.55 2.44 -6.85
C ILE A 184 11.47 3.52 -6.77
N MET A 185 11.83 4.76 -7.14
CA MET A 185 10.90 5.87 -7.16
C MET A 185 10.04 5.81 -8.42
N SER A 186 8.75 6.13 -8.32
CA SER A 186 7.89 6.22 -9.50
C SER A 186 8.32 7.38 -10.40
N GLU A 187 8.01 7.30 -11.71
CA GLU A 187 8.29 8.38 -12.67
C GLU A 187 7.66 9.73 -12.27
N PHE A 188 6.61 9.69 -11.46
CA PHE A 188 5.97 10.87 -10.93
C PHE A 188 6.92 11.74 -10.11
N PHE A 189 7.80 11.13 -9.30
CA PHE A 189 8.84 11.81 -8.56
C PHE A 189 10.03 12.23 -9.44
N SER A 190 10.29 11.51 -10.53
CA SER A 190 11.40 11.84 -11.46
C SER A 190 11.15 13.10 -12.28
N LYS A 191 9.89 13.48 -12.49
CA LYS A 191 9.47 14.68 -13.24
C LYS A 191 9.52 15.98 -12.43
N LEU A 192 9.86 15.91 -11.14
CA LEU A 192 9.99 17.06 -10.23
C LEU A 192 11.47 17.54 -10.09
N LYS A 193 12.38 17.02 -10.90
CA LYS A 193 13.77 17.47 -11.00
C LYS A 193 13.95 18.53 -12.08
#